data_fb65208d7134cd077dcc948f481df982
#
_entry.id   fb65208d7134cd077dcc948f481df982
#
_cell.length_a   1.000
_cell.length_b   1.000
_cell.length_c   1.000
_cell.angle_alpha   90.00
_cell.angle_beta   90.00
_cell.angle_gamma   90.00
#
_symmetry.space_group_name_H-M   'P 1'
#
loop_
_entity.id
_entity.type
_entity.pdbx_description
1 polymer ?
#
loop_
_entity_poly.entity_id
_entity_poly.type
_entity_poly.pdbx_seq_one_letter_code
_entity_poly.pdbx_strand_id
1 'polypeptide(L)'
;MPIQHNLPISFGINELTPINAYFLGAILSANEPKNHNGKIVWLAPYRHNPVSDPAEKIVLESSIKEHSNFIKNLIKRSNGKVLSKEELKKKGWFPANKQGFGVIFESPIGITVTALADRTAELLSSANREIKRCFLVGAFDGRASIDYDGARGVVRYLSLDCSDDTVAELLNDTLQFFGIETNYNTARDRVEGGRPRRPQFRISSQSVETFVREIGMLCPSRFNQAKKIYSALYENQEYSVLYGLKTLADTENIFAVSDVVKEDITEYQADKELIDEINEEIATTLEQEEDFEYAGVPQAKEEPTYTNGRKVYKRDKKKAINALKKAKHKCEVDSEHPTFIRKNSSQPYTEPHHLIPLGFSDRFDVSLDVEENIVSLCSNCHNQLHYGRDIRNILEYLYNQRKEFLEKVGIMITLQDLFEMYNA
;
A
#
# COMPACT_ATOMS: atom_id res chain seq x y z
N MET A 1 -21.06 7.83 -1.11
CA MET A 1 -21.28 6.44 -1.58
C MET A 1 -20.07 5.64 -1.15
N PRO A 2 -20.19 4.44 -0.58
CA PRO A 2 -19.00 3.66 -0.24
C PRO A 2 -18.24 3.41 -1.54
N ILE A 3 -16.94 3.77 -1.54
CA ILE A 3 -16.03 3.48 -2.65
C ILE A 3 -16.08 1.97 -2.85
N GLN A 4 -16.75 1.53 -3.92
CA GLN A 4 -16.62 0.17 -4.39
C GLN A 4 -15.16 0.05 -4.86
N HIS A 5 -14.33 -0.60 -4.06
CA HIS A 5 -13.01 -1.06 -4.49
C HIS A 5 -13.23 -2.13 -5.58
N ASN A 6 -13.61 -1.68 -6.76
CA ASN A 6 -13.57 -2.55 -7.92
C ASN A 6 -12.15 -3.04 -8.04
N LEU A 7 -11.98 -4.35 -7.94
CA LEU A 7 -10.68 -4.95 -8.14
C LEU A 7 -10.14 -4.63 -9.53
N PRO A 8 -8.82 -4.65 -9.64
CA PRO A 8 -8.01 -3.95 -10.65
C PRO A 8 -8.12 -4.51 -12.06
N ILE A 9 -9.16 -5.23 -12.36
CA ILE A 9 -9.37 -5.80 -13.70
C ILE A 9 -10.16 -4.83 -14.61
N SER A 10 -10.55 -3.66 -14.10
CA SER A 10 -11.05 -2.59 -14.94
C SER A 10 -9.90 -1.68 -15.36
N PHE A 11 -9.73 -1.43 -16.65
CA PHE A 11 -8.77 -0.47 -17.21
C PHE A 11 -8.96 0.98 -16.72
N GLY A 12 -9.93 1.25 -15.86
CA GLY A 12 -10.21 2.55 -15.26
C GLY A 12 -9.52 2.80 -13.92
N ILE A 13 -8.62 1.92 -13.46
CA ILE A 13 -7.84 2.18 -12.25
C ILE A 13 -6.68 3.08 -12.60
N ASN A 14 -6.65 4.24 -11.94
CA ASN A 14 -5.56 5.20 -12.09
C ASN A 14 -4.53 5.07 -10.95
N GLU A 15 -4.86 4.35 -9.87
CA GLU A 15 -4.00 4.22 -8.70
C GLU A 15 -4.17 2.84 -8.04
N LEU A 16 -3.06 2.28 -7.53
CA LEU A 16 -3.06 1.01 -6.82
C LEU A 16 -3.23 1.20 -5.32
N THR A 17 -4.16 0.48 -4.74
CA THR A 17 -4.20 0.27 -3.29
C THR A 17 -3.37 -0.97 -2.91
N PRO A 18 -2.94 -1.12 -1.63
CA PRO A 18 -2.24 -2.31 -1.16
C PRO A 18 -2.97 -3.62 -1.49
N ILE A 19 -4.29 -3.65 -1.33
CA ILE A 19 -5.12 -4.83 -1.61
C ILE A 19 -5.15 -5.13 -3.11
N ASN A 20 -5.33 -4.11 -3.93
CA ASN A 20 -5.35 -4.27 -5.38
C ASN A 20 -4.01 -4.76 -5.91
N ALA A 21 -2.90 -4.19 -5.40
CA ALA A 21 -1.56 -4.61 -5.75
C ALA A 21 -1.30 -6.08 -5.37
N TYR A 22 -1.70 -6.49 -4.17
CA TYR A 22 -1.60 -7.87 -3.71
C TYR A 22 -2.32 -8.83 -4.66
N PHE A 23 -3.59 -8.57 -4.99
CA PHE A 23 -4.33 -9.45 -5.87
C PHE A 23 -3.87 -9.42 -7.32
N LEU A 24 -3.37 -8.29 -7.83
CA LEU A 24 -2.72 -8.24 -9.14
C LEU A 24 -1.51 -9.16 -9.19
N GLY A 25 -0.64 -9.10 -8.19
CA GLY A 25 0.48 -10.02 -8.09
C GLY A 25 0.04 -11.48 -8.08
N ALA A 26 -0.96 -11.84 -7.27
CA ALA A 26 -1.49 -13.19 -7.18
C ALA A 26 -2.12 -13.70 -8.50
N ILE A 27 -2.82 -12.83 -9.21
CA ILE A 27 -3.46 -13.13 -10.50
C ILE A 27 -2.42 -13.31 -11.60
N LEU A 28 -1.52 -12.33 -11.76
CA LEU A 28 -0.51 -12.36 -12.82
C LEU A 28 0.43 -13.56 -12.67
N SER A 29 0.81 -13.90 -11.45
CA SER A 29 1.63 -15.10 -11.20
C SER A 29 0.91 -16.42 -11.56
N ALA A 30 -0.42 -16.41 -11.70
CA ALA A 30 -1.22 -17.60 -11.98
C ALA A 30 -1.36 -17.96 -13.46
N ASN A 31 -1.08 -17.04 -14.34
CA ASN A 31 -0.84 -17.18 -15.79
C ASN A 31 -2.02 -17.11 -16.74
N GLU A 32 -3.27 -17.34 -16.38
CA GLU A 32 -4.33 -17.33 -17.40
C GLU A 32 -5.72 -17.08 -16.84
N PRO A 33 -6.54 -16.26 -17.49
CA PRO A 33 -7.95 -16.20 -17.18
C PRO A 33 -8.64 -17.54 -17.47
N LYS A 34 -9.71 -17.82 -16.75
CA LYS A 34 -10.51 -19.04 -16.85
C LYS A 34 -11.94 -18.71 -17.27
N ASN A 35 -12.58 -19.62 -18.01
CA ASN A 35 -14.01 -19.50 -18.26
C ASN A 35 -14.80 -20.09 -17.08
N HIS A 36 -15.70 -19.29 -16.53
CA HIS A 36 -16.59 -19.72 -15.46
C HIS A 36 -18.03 -19.31 -15.78
N ASN A 37 -18.86 -20.29 -16.13
CA ASN A 37 -20.28 -20.08 -16.47
C ASN A 37 -20.48 -19.03 -17.56
N GLY A 38 -19.67 -19.06 -18.62
CA GLY A 38 -19.72 -18.12 -19.74
C GLY A 38 -19.04 -16.77 -19.47
N LYS A 39 -18.51 -16.55 -18.28
CA LYS A 39 -17.75 -15.34 -17.92
C LYS A 39 -16.25 -15.64 -17.84
N ILE A 40 -15.44 -14.66 -18.21
CA ILE A 40 -14.01 -14.70 -17.98
C ILE A 40 -13.72 -14.32 -16.53
N VAL A 41 -12.94 -15.13 -15.84
CA VAL A 41 -12.52 -14.90 -14.46
C VAL A 41 -11.01 -15.05 -14.33
N TRP A 42 -10.41 -14.22 -13.49
CA TRP A 42 -9.03 -14.33 -13.07
C TRP A 42 -8.97 -15.15 -11.78
N LEU A 43 -8.01 -16.07 -11.72
CA LEU A 43 -7.81 -16.95 -10.57
C LEU A 43 -6.52 -16.60 -9.85
N ALA A 44 -6.61 -16.22 -8.58
CA ALA A 44 -5.51 -16.16 -7.64
C ALA A 44 -5.45 -17.49 -6.84
N PRO A 45 -4.57 -18.43 -7.17
CA PRO A 45 -4.51 -19.72 -6.51
C PRO A 45 -3.53 -19.70 -5.34
N TYR A 46 -3.94 -20.24 -4.22
CA TYR A 46 -3.11 -20.47 -3.03
C TYR A 46 -2.88 -21.98 -2.86
N ARG A 47 -1.73 -22.45 -3.33
CA ARG A 47 -1.42 -23.89 -3.47
C ARG A 47 -0.32 -24.32 -2.51
N HIS A 48 -0.52 -25.46 -1.88
CA HIS A 48 0.45 -26.12 -1.01
C HIS A 48 0.72 -27.53 -1.49
N ASN A 49 1.96 -27.97 -1.28
CA ASN A 49 2.29 -29.38 -1.46
C ASN A 49 1.62 -30.20 -0.36
N PRO A 50 1.17 -31.43 -0.63
CA PRO A 50 0.73 -32.33 0.40
C PRO A 50 1.92 -32.71 1.29
N VAL A 51 1.64 -32.94 2.54
CA VAL A 51 2.60 -33.50 3.51
C VAL A 51 2.11 -34.90 3.91
N SER A 52 3.04 -35.81 4.15
CA SER A 52 2.73 -37.19 4.51
C SER A 52 2.66 -37.43 6.01
N ASP A 53 3.40 -36.65 6.78
CA ASP A 53 3.36 -36.74 8.24
C ASP A 53 2.01 -36.19 8.80
N PRO A 54 1.33 -36.97 9.68
CA PRO A 54 0.02 -36.61 10.20
C PRO A 54 0.01 -35.32 11.02
N ALA A 55 1.07 -35.03 11.79
CA ALA A 55 1.18 -33.82 12.59
C ALA A 55 1.38 -32.59 11.70
N GLU A 56 2.28 -32.69 10.71
CA GLU A 56 2.48 -31.63 9.72
C GLU A 56 1.22 -31.38 8.88
N LYS A 57 0.43 -32.42 8.62
CA LYS A 57 -0.84 -32.28 7.90
C LYS A 57 -1.84 -31.43 8.67
N ILE A 58 -1.98 -31.63 9.97
CA ILE A 58 -2.84 -30.81 10.84
C ILE A 58 -2.39 -29.35 10.82
N VAL A 59 -1.09 -29.11 10.94
CA VAL A 59 -0.51 -27.77 10.88
C VAL A 59 -0.79 -27.11 9.53
N LEU A 60 -0.61 -27.83 8.43
CA LEU A 60 -0.89 -27.32 7.09
C LEU A 60 -2.37 -26.99 6.90
N GLU A 61 -3.29 -27.86 7.33
CA GLU A 61 -4.73 -27.62 7.24
C GLU A 61 -5.16 -26.40 8.04
N SER A 62 -4.61 -26.22 9.26
CA SER A 62 -4.83 -25.04 10.08
C SER A 62 -4.32 -23.76 9.38
N SER A 63 -3.11 -23.81 8.83
CA SER A 63 -2.51 -22.69 8.09
C SER A 63 -3.34 -22.30 6.86
N ILE A 64 -3.86 -23.28 6.11
CA ILE A 64 -4.72 -23.04 4.95
C ILE A 64 -6.03 -22.37 5.38
N LYS A 65 -6.63 -22.82 6.48
CA LYS A 65 -7.87 -22.26 7.02
C LYS A 65 -7.66 -20.82 7.47
N GLU A 66 -6.60 -20.56 8.21
CA GLU A 66 -6.21 -19.21 8.68
C GLU A 66 -6.00 -18.28 7.48
N HIS A 67 -5.20 -18.70 6.50
CA HIS A 67 -4.96 -17.92 5.29
C HIS A 67 -6.24 -17.66 4.48
N SER A 68 -7.10 -18.67 4.33
CA SER A 68 -8.39 -18.52 3.66
C SER A 68 -9.31 -17.52 4.36
N ASN A 69 -9.33 -17.51 5.69
CA ASN A 69 -10.12 -16.55 6.46
C ASN A 69 -9.56 -15.12 6.32
N PHE A 70 -8.25 -14.97 6.36
CA PHE A 70 -7.59 -13.71 6.09
C PHE A 70 -7.99 -13.17 4.69
N ILE A 71 -7.84 -13.98 3.64
CA ILE A 71 -8.21 -13.59 2.28
C ILE A 71 -9.70 -13.26 2.15
N LYS A 72 -10.59 -14.01 2.84
CA LYS A 72 -12.03 -13.68 2.86
C LYS A 72 -12.27 -12.28 3.45
N ASN A 73 -11.52 -11.89 4.46
CA ASN A 73 -11.63 -10.54 5.03
C ASN A 73 -11.14 -9.48 4.03
N LEU A 74 -10.04 -9.73 3.33
CA LEU A 74 -9.52 -8.84 2.28
C LEU A 74 -10.54 -8.55 1.19
N ILE A 75 -11.28 -9.57 0.75
CA ILE A 75 -12.21 -9.44 -0.37
C ILE A 75 -13.62 -9.00 0.01
N LYS A 76 -13.93 -8.79 1.30
CA LYS A 76 -15.28 -8.35 1.75
C LYS A 76 -15.80 -7.09 1.02
N ARG A 77 -14.90 -6.23 0.56
CA ARG A 77 -15.21 -4.99 -0.14
C ARG A 77 -14.88 -5.05 -1.64
N SER A 78 -14.72 -6.24 -2.18
CA SER A 78 -14.39 -6.46 -3.58
C SER A 78 -15.39 -7.44 -4.23
N ASN A 79 -15.32 -7.57 -5.55
CA ASN A 79 -16.09 -8.56 -6.30
C ASN A 79 -15.41 -9.95 -6.34
N GLY A 80 -14.41 -10.19 -5.48
CA GLY A 80 -13.73 -11.46 -5.37
C GLY A 80 -14.60 -12.53 -4.69
N LYS A 81 -14.44 -13.78 -5.12
CA LYS A 81 -15.08 -14.94 -4.51
C LYS A 81 -14.07 -16.02 -4.19
N VAL A 82 -14.03 -16.47 -2.92
CA VAL A 82 -13.22 -17.63 -2.52
C VAL A 82 -13.89 -18.90 -2.98
N LEU A 83 -13.11 -19.76 -3.63
CA LEU A 83 -13.48 -21.15 -3.99
C LEU A 83 -12.67 -22.13 -3.17
N SER A 84 -13.35 -23.15 -2.66
CA SER A 84 -12.72 -24.28 -1.97
C SER A 84 -11.87 -25.13 -2.91
N LYS A 85 -11.02 -25.96 -2.33
CA LYS A 85 -10.24 -26.96 -3.05
C LYS A 85 -11.14 -27.89 -3.90
N GLU A 86 -12.26 -28.31 -3.36
CA GLU A 86 -13.22 -29.20 -4.00
C GLU A 86 -13.85 -28.56 -5.23
N GLU A 87 -14.28 -27.31 -5.10
CA GLU A 87 -14.82 -26.51 -6.22
C GLU A 87 -13.79 -26.31 -7.32
N LEU A 88 -12.54 -25.97 -6.96
CA LEU A 88 -11.45 -25.78 -7.90
C LEU A 88 -11.05 -27.07 -8.61
N LYS A 89 -11.01 -28.21 -7.90
CA LYS A 89 -10.74 -29.52 -8.49
C LYS A 89 -11.86 -29.93 -9.43
N LYS A 90 -13.11 -29.79 -9.07
CA LYS A 90 -14.27 -30.07 -9.93
C LYS A 90 -14.22 -29.30 -11.24
N LYS A 91 -13.64 -28.11 -11.25
CA LYS A 91 -13.43 -27.28 -12.45
C LYS A 91 -12.15 -27.61 -13.23
N GLY A 92 -11.31 -28.52 -12.75
CA GLY A 92 -10.00 -28.80 -13.33
C GLY A 92 -8.97 -27.65 -13.18
N TRP A 93 -9.24 -26.69 -12.30
CA TRP A 93 -8.38 -25.52 -12.09
C TRP A 93 -7.33 -25.71 -11.00
N PHE A 94 -7.40 -26.83 -10.30
CA PHE A 94 -6.52 -27.16 -9.21
C PHE A 94 -5.96 -28.57 -9.36
N PRO A 95 -4.62 -28.78 -9.29
CA PRO A 95 -4.03 -30.11 -9.37
C PRO A 95 -4.58 -31.06 -8.30
N ALA A 96 -4.84 -32.28 -8.65
CA ALA A 96 -5.45 -33.26 -7.74
C ALA A 96 -4.65 -33.50 -6.45
N ASN A 97 -3.31 -33.44 -6.55
CA ASN A 97 -2.38 -33.65 -5.44
C ASN A 97 -2.09 -32.38 -4.59
N LYS A 98 -2.62 -31.21 -4.94
CA LYS A 98 -2.40 -30.00 -4.16
C LYS A 98 -3.50 -29.77 -3.13
N GLN A 99 -3.13 -29.04 -2.06
CA GLN A 99 -4.03 -28.55 -1.02
C GLN A 99 -4.18 -27.03 -1.19
N GLY A 100 -5.24 -26.43 -0.62
CA GLY A 100 -5.41 -24.98 -0.59
C GLY A 100 -6.77 -24.52 -1.08
N PHE A 101 -6.81 -23.32 -1.61
CA PHE A 101 -8.02 -22.63 -2.09
C PHE A 101 -7.64 -21.65 -3.21
N GLY A 102 -8.61 -20.91 -3.73
CA GLY A 102 -8.35 -19.85 -4.70
C GLY A 102 -9.39 -18.76 -4.60
N VAL A 103 -9.06 -17.62 -5.15
CA VAL A 103 -9.99 -16.50 -5.31
C VAL A 103 -10.19 -16.24 -6.78
N ILE A 104 -11.44 -16.05 -7.19
CA ILE A 104 -11.78 -15.64 -8.54
C ILE A 104 -12.32 -14.23 -8.56
N PHE A 105 -11.98 -13.51 -9.64
CA PHE A 105 -12.46 -12.16 -9.95
C PHE A 105 -13.01 -12.16 -11.36
N GLU A 106 -14.21 -11.61 -11.55
CA GLU A 106 -14.76 -11.44 -12.90
C GLU A 106 -13.95 -10.39 -13.67
N SER A 107 -13.65 -10.69 -14.93
CA SER A 107 -12.93 -9.81 -15.83
C SER A 107 -13.87 -9.13 -16.83
N PRO A 108 -13.64 -7.88 -17.18
CA PRO A 108 -14.16 -7.34 -18.43
C PRO A 108 -13.67 -8.20 -19.60
N ILE A 109 -14.50 -8.34 -20.62
CA ILE A 109 -14.22 -9.17 -21.79
C ILE A 109 -12.95 -8.66 -22.48
N GLY A 110 -12.04 -9.58 -22.87
CA GLY A 110 -10.93 -9.31 -23.78
C GLY A 110 -9.60 -8.86 -23.19
N ILE A 111 -9.43 -8.84 -21.85
CA ILE A 111 -8.11 -8.52 -21.25
C ILE A 111 -7.19 -9.74 -21.32
N THR A 112 -6.02 -9.57 -21.94
CA THR A 112 -4.94 -10.57 -21.95
C THR A 112 -4.03 -10.44 -20.73
N VAL A 113 -3.23 -11.49 -20.45
CA VAL A 113 -2.21 -11.45 -19.39
C VAL A 113 -1.21 -10.34 -19.65
N THR A 114 -0.71 -10.24 -20.87
CA THR A 114 0.24 -9.19 -21.30
C THR A 114 -0.33 -7.80 -21.09
N ALA A 115 -1.55 -7.51 -21.57
CA ALA A 115 -2.17 -6.20 -21.40
C ALA A 115 -2.39 -5.84 -19.92
N LEU A 116 -2.72 -6.82 -19.07
CA LEU A 116 -2.84 -6.61 -17.63
C LEU A 116 -1.47 -6.38 -16.98
N ALA A 117 -0.43 -7.09 -17.42
CA ALA A 117 0.93 -6.92 -16.93
C ALA A 117 1.50 -5.54 -17.31
N ASP A 118 1.34 -5.12 -18.57
CA ASP A 118 1.76 -3.81 -19.05
C ASP A 118 1.10 -2.67 -18.26
N ARG A 119 -0.22 -2.76 -18.06
CA ARG A 119 -0.95 -1.77 -17.26
C ARG A 119 -0.50 -1.77 -15.79
N THR A 120 -0.21 -2.95 -15.24
CA THR A 120 0.31 -3.06 -13.87
C THR A 120 1.71 -2.44 -13.76
N ALA A 121 2.57 -2.62 -14.76
CA ALA A 121 3.90 -2.01 -14.83
C ALA A 121 3.82 -0.48 -14.83
N GLU A 122 2.90 0.10 -15.63
CA GLU A 122 2.66 1.55 -15.61
C GLU A 122 2.27 2.06 -14.22
N LEU A 123 1.32 1.39 -13.57
CA LEU A 123 0.85 1.77 -12.24
C LEU A 123 1.93 1.60 -11.17
N LEU A 124 2.72 0.53 -11.24
CA LEU A 124 3.81 0.28 -10.30
C LEU A 124 5.00 1.23 -10.51
N SER A 125 5.20 1.77 -11.71
CA SER A 125 6.31 2.69 -11.98
C SER A 125 6.29 3.90 -11.05
N SER A 126 5.11 4.47 -10.84
CA SER A 126 4.86 5.63 -9.96
C SER A 126 4.45 5.25 -8.53
N ALA A 127 4.24 3.95 -8.25
CA ALA A 127 3.78 3.50 -6.95
C ALA A 127 4.89 3.57 -5.88
N ASN A 128 4.48 3.82 -4.64
CA ASN A 128 5.38 3.84 -3.49
C ASN A 128 5.91 2.43 -3.16
N ARG A 129 6.89 2.38 -2.24
CA ARG A 129 7.56 1.13 -1.82
C ARG A 129 6.58 0.08 -1.31
N GLU A 130 5.57 0.50 -0.53
CA GLU A 130 4.60 -0.40 0.08
C GLU A 130 3.69 -1.07 -0.96
N ILE A 131 3.21 -0.33 -1.94
CA ILE A 131 2.41 -0.86 -3.05
C ILE A 131 3.21 -1.90 -3.85
N LYS A 132 4.48 -1.59 -4.17
CA LYS A 132 5.39 -2.53 -4.86
C LYS A 132 5.60 -3.80 -4.03
N ARG A 133 5.78 -3.65 -2.70
CA ARG A 133 5.89 -4.77 -1.78
C ARG A 133 4.63 -5.62 -1.77
N CYS A 134 3.45 -5.02 -1.63
CA CYS A 134 2.18 -5.76 -1.65
C CYS A 134 1.97 -6.55 -2.95
N PHE A 135 2.34 -5.97 -4.10
CA PHE A 135 2.32 -6.68 -5.38
C PHE A 135 3.20 -7.94 -5.35
N LEU A 136 4.44 -7.82 -4.88
CA LEU A 136 5.36 -8.95 -4.78
C LEU A 136 4.88 -9.99 -3.77
N VAL A 137 4.39 -9.58 -2.60
CA VAL A 137 3.79 -10.52 -1.63
C VAL A 137 2.70 -11.32 -2.30
N GLY A 138 1.77 -10.69 -3.01
CA GLY A 138 0.70 -11.37 -3.73
C GLY A 138 1.21 -12.34 -4.78
N ALA A 139 2.22 -11.96 -5.55
CA ALA A 139 2.80 -12.79 -6.60
C ALA A 139 3.42 -14.08 -6.05
N PHE A 140 4.11 -13.99 -4.92
CA PHE A 140 4.84 -15.13 -4.34
C PHE A 140 4.03 -15.94 -3.32
N ASP A 141 3.08 -15.32 -2.63
CA ASP A 141 2.36 -15.89 -1.50
C ASP A 141 1.54 -17.15 -1.88
N GLY A 142 0.94 -17.14 -3.06
CA GLY A 142 0.06 -18.22 -3.50
C GLY A 142 0.79 -19.49 -3.97
N ARG A 143 2.02 -19.38 -4.48
CA ARG A 143 2.64 -20.44 -5.27
C ARG A 143 4.14 -20.62 -5.11
N ALA A 144 4.83 -19.66 -4.51
CA ALA A 144 6.27 -19.72 -4.36
C ALA A 144 6.74 -20.88 -3.45
N SER A 145 7.97 -21.31 -3.64
CA SER A 145 8.61 -22.36 -2.85
C SER A 145 10.05 -21.97 -2.55
N ILE A 146 10.45 -22.04 -1.28
CA ILE A 146 11.84 -21.94 -0.87
C ILE A 146 12.46 -23.33 -1.04
N ASP A 147 13.48 -23.42 -1.87
CA ASP A 147 14.28 -24.63 -2.04
C ASP A 147 15.40 -24.64 -1.00
N TYR A 148 15.19 -25.39 0.08
CA TYR A 148 16.09 -25.47 1.22
C TYR A 148 16.64 -26.89 1.36
N ASP A 149 17.95 -27.03 1.32
CA ASP A 149 18.66 -28.27 1.61
C ASP A 149 18.93 -28.37 3.13
N GLY A 150 18.04 -29.08 3.83
CA GLY A 150 18.12 -29.20 5.29
C GLY A 150 19.34 -29.99 5.78
N ALA A 151 19.93 -30.85 4.94
CA ALA A 151 21.13 -31.61 5.28
C ALA A 151 22.39 -30.71 5.28
N ARG A 152 22.41 -29.71 4.42
CA ARG A 152 23.51 -28.76 4.27
C ARG A 152 23.24 -27.43 4.95
N GLY A 153 22.02 -27.18 5.42
CA GLY A 153 21.62 -25.89 5.97
C GLY A 153 21.63 -24.74 4.96
N VAL A 154 21.43 -25.02 3.65
CA VAL A 154 21.62 -24.05 2.57
C VAL A 154 20.34 -23.81 1.81
N VAL A 155 19.96 -22.54 1.65
CA VAL A 155 18.92 -22.11 0.70
C VAL A 155 19.52 -22.07 -0.70
N ARG A 156 18.91 -22.77 -1.64
CA ARG A 156 19.36 -22.76 -3.03
C ARG A 156 18.72 -21.63 -3.86
N TYR A 157 17.43 -21.43 -3.71
CA TYR A 157 16.68 -20.35 -4.32
C TYR A 157 15.24 -20.29 -3.75
N LEU A 158 14.56 -19.19 -4.01
CA LEU A 158 13.11 -19.12 -3.95
C LEU A 158 12.58 -19.09 -5.37
N SER A 159 11.56 -19.87 -5.68
CA SER A 159 11.08 -20.01 -7.04
C SER A 159 9.57 -19.89 -7.18
N LEU A 160 9.17 -19.44 -8.37
CA LEU A 160 7.80 -19.31 -8.83
C LEU A 160 7.71 -19.82 -10.28
N ASP A 161 6.77 -20.72 -10.58
CA ASP A 161 6.48 -21.08 -11.97
C ASP A 161 5.82 -19.88 -12.66
N CYS A 162 6.47 -19.37 -13.71
CA CYS A 162 6.01 -18.25 -14.52
C CYS A 162 6.18 -18.63 -15.99
N SER A 163 5.13 -18.53 -16.78
CA SER A 163 5.15 -18.92 -18.20
C SER A 163 4.94 -17.75 -19.16
N ASP A 164 4.81 -16.53 -18.64
CA ASP A 164 4.65 -15.32 -19.42
C ASP A 164 5.86 -14.42 -19.22
N ASP A 165 6.52 -14.05 -20.29
CA ASP A 165 7.76 -13.28 -20.27
C ASP A 165 7.53 -11.84 -19.76
N THR A 166 6.40 -11.20 -20.11
CA THR A 166 6.05 -9.87 -19.66
C THR A 166 5.83 -9.84 -18.15
N VAL A 167 5.18 -10.90 -17.60
CA VAL A 167 5.03 -11.03 -16.14
C VAL A 167 6.38 -11.26 -15.47
N ALA A 168 7.28 -12.04 -16.09
CA ALA A 168 8.61 -12.28 -15.55
C ALA A 168 9.44 -11.00 -15.51
N GLU A 169 9.38 -10.15 -16.56
CA GLU A 169 10.01 -8.83 -16.62
C GLU A 169 9.45 -7.92 -15.53
N LEU A 170 8.14 -7.82 -15.40
CA LEU A 170 7.48 -7.03 -14.36
C LEU A 170 7.91 -7.42 -12.94
N LEU A 171 7.98 -8.74 -12.67
CA LEU A 171 8.47 -9.25 -11.39
C LEU A 171 9.94 -8.89 -11.15
N ASN A 172 10.78 -9.06 -12.19
CA ASN A 172 12.19 -8.73 -12.12
C ASN A 172 12.40 -7.24 -11.77
N ASP A 173 11.77 -6.35 -12.53
CA ASP A 173 11.94 -4.91 -12.35
C ASP A 173 11.45 -4.46 -10.97
N THR A 174 10.32 -5.03 -10.51
CA THR A 174 9.81 -4.72 -9.18
C THR A 174 10.72 -5.26 -8.08
N LEU A 175 11.34 -6.44 -8.24
CA LEU A 175 12.30 -7.00 -7.28
C LEU A 175 13.63 -6.25 -7.26
N GLN A 176 14.11 -5.79 -8.42
CA GLN A 176 15.32 -4.97 -8.51
C GLN A 176 15.19 -3.66 -7.72
N PHE A 177 14.00 -3.07 -7.66
CA PHE A 177 13.75 -1.91 -6.79
C PHE A 177 14.09 -2.17 -5.30
N PHE A 178 14.01 -3.42 -4.85
CA PHE A 178 14.39 -3.88 -3.51
C PHE A 178 15.83 -4.41 -3.42
N GLY A 179 16.61 -4.33 -4.49
CA GLY A 179 17.96 -4.88 -4.54
C GLY A 179 18.01 -6.42 -4.57
N ILE A 180 16.96 -7.07 -5.06
CA ILE A 180 16.82 -8.53 -5.10
C ILE A 180 17.19 -9.04 -6.48
N GLU A 181 18.22 -9.89 -6.54
CA GLU A 181 18.68 -10.51 -7.79
C GLU A 181 17.84 -11.72 -8.17
N THR A 182 17.55 -11.81 -9.46
CA THR A 182 16.66 -12.83 -10.02
C THR A 182 17.27 -13.53 -11.23
N ASN A 183 16.71 -14.69 -11.56
CA ASN A 183 17.01 -15.42 -12.77
C ASN A 183 15.71 -16.01 -13.34
N TYR A 184 15.43 -15.73 -14.61
CA TYR A 184 14.31 -16.33 -15.31
C TYR A 184 14.79 -17.50 -16.19
N ASN A 185 14.53 -18.73 -15.75
CA ASN A 185 14.97 -19.93 -16.43
C ASN A 185 13.87 -20.42 -17.38
N THR A 186 14.01 -20.14 -18.67
CA THR A 186 13.12 -20.56 -19.74
C THR A 186 13.50 -21.97 -20.28
N ALA A 187 14.78 -22.36 -20.18
CA ALA A 187 15.31 -23.62 -20.65
C ALA A 187 15.31 -24.66 -19.53
N ARG A 188 14.14 -25.14 -19.12
CA ARG A 188 14.08 -26.30 -18.19
C ARG A 188 14.24 -27.59 -18.97
N ASP A 189 15.21 -28.40 -18.55
CA ASP A 189 15.47 -29.72 -19.17
C ASP A 189 14.18 -30.52 -19.32
N ARG A 190 13.87 -30.89 -20.52
CA ARG A 190 12.80 -31.85 -20.81
C ARG A 190 13.32 -33.23 -20.44
N VAL A 191 12.79 -33.80 -19.38
CA VAL A 191 13.02 -35.22 -19.10
C VAL A 191 12.35 -36.02 -20.22
N GLU A 192 13.11 -36.85 -20.89
CA GLU A 192 12.62 -37.74 -21.98
C GLU A 192 11.39 -38.52 -21.45
N GLY A 193 10.25 -38.41 -22.13
CA GLY A 193 8.97 -39.01 -21.69
C GLY A 193 8.19 -38.28 -20.61
N GLY A 194 8.67 -37.13 -20.10
CA GLY A 194 8.00 -36.28 -19.09
C GLY A 194 7.16 -35.13 -19.66
N ARG A 195 6.24 -34.64 -18.86
CA ARG A 195 5.51 -33.40 -19.21
C ARG A 195 6.50 -32.22 -19.27
N PRO A 196 6.38 -31.29 -20.25
CA PRO A 196 7.20 -30.09 -20.30
C PRO A 196 7.07 -29.35 -18.97
N ARG A 197 8.20 -28.98 -18.36
CA ARG A 197 8.21 -28.14 -17.18
C ARG A 197 7.99 -26.69 -17.62
N ARG A 198 7.21 -25.95 -16.83
CA ARG A 198 7.00 -24.52 -17.06
C ARG A 198 8.30 -23.76 -16.80
N PRO A 199 8.55 -22.64 -17.51
CA PRO A 199 9.60 -21.73 -17.14
C PRO A 199 9.51 -21.33 -15.65
N GLN A 200 10.63 -21.08 -15.04
CA GLN A 200 10.71 -20.81 -13.61
C GLN A 200 11.45 -19.51 -13.35
N PHE A 201 10.75 -18.62 -12.68
CA PHE A 201 11.33 -17.42 -12.11
C PHE A 201 11.99 -17.76 -10.77
N ARG A 202 13.23 -17.34 -10.57
CA ARG A 202 14.01 -17.65 -9.38
C ARG A 202 14.64 -16.41 -8.77
N ILE A 203 14.58 -16.31 -7.45
CA ILE A 203 15.38 -15.39 -6.66
C ILE A 203 16.64 -16.14 -6.24
N SER A 204 17.80 -15.53 -6.46
CA SER A 204 19.12 -16.15 -6.15
C SER A 204 19.25 -16.47 -4.66
N SER A 205 20.02 -17.48 -4.31
CA SER A 205 20.24 -17.86 -2.90
C SER A 205 20.71 -16.70 -2.03
N GLN A 206 21.52 -15.82 -2.57
CA GLN A 206 22.06 -14.63 -1.89
C GLN A 206 20.97 -13.58 -1.61
N SER A 207 19.91 -13.54 -2.42
CA SER A 207 18.83 -12.57 -2.30
C SER A 207 17.58 -13.10 -1.58
N VAL A 208 17.51 -14.40 -1.24
CA VAL A 208 16.33 -14.95 -0.55
C VAL A 208 16.14 -14.36 0.84
N GLU A 209 17.22 -14.13 1.59
CA GLU A 209 17.15 -13.47 2.89
C GLU A 209 16.63 -12.05 2.77
N THR A 210 17.13 -11.28 1.80
CA THR A 210 16.64 -9.94 1.50
C THR A 210 15.14 -9.96 1.11
N PHE A 211 14.72 -10.93 0.30
CA PHE A 211 13.32 -11.11 -0.03
C PHE A 211 12.46 -11.36 1.22
N VAL A 212 12.89 -12.26 2.10
CA VAL A 212 12.17 -12.59 3.34
C VAL A 212 12.08 -11.37 4.24
N ARG A 213 13.15 -10.58 4.34
CA ARG A 213 13.20 -9.36 5.15
C ARG A 213 12.38 -8.21 4.59
N GLU A 214 12.53 -7.92 3.30
CA GLU A 214 11.96 -6.72 2.66
C GLU A 214 10.54 -6.94 2.14
N ILE A 215 10.23 -8.13 1.65
CA ILE A 215 8.94 -8.48 1.05
C ILE A 215 8.12 -9.34 2.01
N GLY A 216 8.64 -10.50 2.38
CA GLY A 216 8.00 -11.44 3.27
C GLY A 216 6.91 -12.27 2.60
N MET A 217 6.13 -12.97 3.43
CA MET A 217 5.05 -13.87 3.02
C MET A 217 3.92 -13.82 4.03
N LEU A 218 2.67 -13.72 3.56
CA LEU A 218 1.47 -13.73 4.43
C LEU A 218 0.94 -15.14 4.66
N CYS A 219 1.17 -16.06 3.72
CA CYS A 219 0.76 -17.44 3.88
C CYS A 219 1.44 -18.08 5.10
N PRO A 220 0.69 -18.49 6.16
CA PRO A 220 1.28 -18.95 7.41
C PRO A 220 2.28 -20.10 7.25
N SER A 221 2.03 -21.03 6.35
CA SER A 221 2.95 -22.17 6.13
C SER A 221 4.29 -21.72 5.51
N ARG A 222 4.27 -20.75 4.58
CA ARG A 222 5.48 -20.19 3.97
C ARG A 222 6.21 -19.28 4.92
N PHE A 223 5.47 -18.47 5.66
CA PHE A 223 6.03 -17.64 6.74
C PHE A 223 6.75 -18.51 7.77
N ASN A 224 6.13 -19.59 8.25
CA ASN A 224 6.74 -20.50 9.21
C ASN A 224 7.97 -21.22 8.63
N GLN A 225 7.96 -21.57 7.34
CA GLN A 225 9.14 -22.11 6.65
C GLN A 225 10.28 -21.07 6.63
N ALA A 226 10.01 -19.83 6.26
CA ALA A 226 10.98 -18.76 6.26
C ALA A 226 11.52 -18.50 7.66
N LYS A 227 10.65 -18.46 8.68
CA LYS A 227 11.02 -18.33 10.09
C LYS A 227 11.94 -19.46 10.57
N LYS A 228 11.67 -20.68 10.18
CA LYS A 228 12.52 -21.83 10.53
C LYS A 228 13.92 -21.71 9.92
N ILE A 229 14.03 -21.20 8.69
CA ILE A 229 15.30 -21.05 7.97
C ILE A 229 16.09 -19.84 8.44
N TYR A 230 15.41 -18.73 8.71
CA TYR A 230 15.98 -17.44 9.06
C TYR A 230 15.58 -17.02 10.48
N SER A 231 15.77 -17.90 11.48
CA SER A 231 15.31 -17.64 12.86
C SER A 231 15.85 -16.32 13.42
N ALA A 232 17.11 -15.99 13.13
CA ALA A 232 17.73 -14.75 13.58
C ALA A 232 17.03 -13.47 13.09
N LEU A 233 16.36 -13.50 11.91
CA LEU A 233 15.59 -12.37 11.42
C LEU A 233 14.32 -12.10 12.26
N TYR A 234 13.85 -13.09 12.99
CA TYR A 234 12.62 -13.02 13.77
C TYR A 234 12.86 -12.81 15.27
N GLU A 235 14.10 -12.94 15.70
CA GLU A 235 14.51 -12.70 17.10
C GLU A 235 14.88 -11.24 17.35
N ASN A 236 15.20 -10.50 16.29
CA ASN A 236 15.66 -9.11 16.36
C ASN A 236 14.50 -8.13 16.06
N GLN A 237 14.21 -7.24 17.00
CA GLN A 237 13.11 -6.24 16.88
C GLN A 237 13.30 -5.25 15.73
N GLU A 238 14.50 -5.15 15.16
CA GLU A 238 14.78 -4.31 13.99
C GLU A 238 14.07 -4.77 12.69
N TYR A 239 13.56 -6.01 12.68
CA TYR A 239 12.83 -6.57 11.53
C TYR A 239 11.29 -6.36 11.61
N SER A 240 10.88 -5.17 12.02
CA SER A 240 9.47 -4.76 12.12
C SER A 240 8.68 -4.88 10.81
N VAL A 241 9.36 -4.93 9.66
CA VAL A 241 8.74 -5.14 8.34
C VAL A 241 7.96 -6.46 8.27
N LEU A 242 8.47 -7.52 8.89
CA LEU A 242 7.77 -8.81 8.97
C LEU A 242 6.57 -8.75 9.93
N TYR A 243 6.66 -7.96 10.98
CA TYR A 243 5.53 -7.66 11.86
C TYR A 243 4.48 -6.80 11.15
N GLY A 244 4.85 -5.87 10.28
CA GLY A 244 3.94 -5.11 9.44
C GLY A 244 3.12 -6.01 8.50
N LEU A 245 3.73 -7.06 7.95
CA LEU A 245 3.01 -8.09 7.17
C LEU A 245 2.11 -8.96 8.04
N LYS A 246 2.50 -9.26 9.28
CA LYS A 246 1.65 -9.93 10.27
C LYS A 246 0.51 -9.03 10.73
N THR A 247 0.75 -7.73 10.84
CA THR A 247 -0.27 -6.73 11.16
C THR A 247 -1.28 -6.57 10.02
N LEU A 248 -0.87 -6.72 8.74
CA LEU A 248 -1.79 -6.90 7.62
C LEU A 248 -2.65 -8.17 7.79
N ALA A 249 -2.15 -9.21 8.47
CA ALA A 249 -2.85 -10.47 8.70
C ALA A 249 -3.76 -10.44 9.96
N ASP A 250 -3.37 -9.73 11.01
CA ASP A 250 -4.05 -9.75 12.32
C ASP A 250 -5.16 -8.71 12.45
N THR A 251 -5.31 -7.80 11.49
CA THR A 251 -6.24 -6.71 11.66
C THR A 251 -7.46 -6.84 10.75
N GLU A 252 -8.61 -6.73 11.35
CA GLU A 252 -9.78 -6.08 10.74
C GLU A 252 -9.40 -4.75 10.07
N ASN A 253 -8.19 -4.30 10.24
CA ASN A 253 -7.49 -3.16 9.75
C ASN A 253 -6.35 -3.55 8.78
N ILE A 254 -6.67 -4.01 7.60
CA ILE A 254 -5.76 -4.15 6.47
C ILE A 254 -5.19 -2.79 6.03
N PHE A 255 -5.67 -1.73 6.63
CA PHE A 255 -5.16 -0.37 6.54
C PHE A 255 -4.33 0.06 7.75
N ALA A 256 -3.99 -0.87 8.64
CA ALA A 256 -2.97 -0.67 9.65
C ALA A 256 -1.55 -0.95 9.09
N VAL A 257 -1.23 -0.38 7.99
CA VAL A 257 0.04 0.34 7.89
C VAL A 257 0.11 1.12 9.18
N SER A 258 1.21 1.14 9.91
CA SER A 258 1.34 1.75 11.24
C SER A 258 0.31 2.86 11.45
N ASP A 259 -0.19 3.07 12.65
CA ASP A 259 -1.20 4.12 12.88
C ASP A 259 -0.81 5.45 12.22
N VAL A 260 0.45 5.71 11.98
CA VAL A 260 1.03 6.85 11.28
C VAL A 260 0.76 6.85 9.76
N VAL A 261 0.84 5.72 9.06
CA VAL A 261 0.47 5.69 7.61
C VAL A 261 -1.04 5.66 7.42
N LYS A 262 -1.80 5.24 8.44
CA LYS A 262 -3.27 5.42 8.43
C LYS A 262 -3.67 6.87 8.58
N GLU A 263 -2.98 7.59 9.46
CA GLU A 263 -3.17 9.01 9.66
C GLU A 263 -2.81 9.75 8.38
N ASP A 264 -1.70 9.40 7.73
CA ASP A 264 -1.23 10.04 6.49
C ASP A 264 -2.20 9.88 5.31
N ILE A 265 -2.74 8.67 5.07
CA ILE A 265 -3.74 8.46 4.00
C ILE A 265 -5.06 9.14 4.34
N THR A 266 -5.47 9.12 5.61
CA THR A 266 -6.70 9.78 6.06
C THR A 266 -6.53 11.30 6.04
N GLU A 267 -5.38 11.82 6.44
CA GLU A 267 -5.01 13.23 6.35
C GLU A 267 -4.99 13.68 4.89
N TYR A 268 -4.31 12.97 4.00
CA TYR A 268 -4.25 13.30 2.58
C TYR A 268 -5.64 13.31 1.91
N GLN A 269 -6.49 12.33 2.21
CA GLN A 269 -7.86 12.31 1.66
C GLN A 269 -8.69 13.47 2.18
N ALA A 270 -8.57 13.80 3.46
CA ALA A 270 -9.29 14.90 4.05
C ALA A 270 -8.72 16.27 3.60
N ASP A 271 -7.41 16.37 3.38
CA ASP A 271 -6.80 17.55 2.76
C ASP A 271 -7.29 17.72 1.31
N LYS A 272 -7.43 16.63 0.56
CA LYS A 272 -7.96 16.67 -0.80
C LYS A 272 -9.43 17.10 -0.85
N GLU A 273 -10.28 16.59 0.03
CA GLU A 273 -11.66 17.03 0.16
C GLU A 273 -11.74 18.52 0.52
N LEU A 274 -10.91 18.97 1.45
CA LEU A 274 -10.78 20.40 1.81
C LEU A 274 -10.32 21.25 0.62
N ILE A 275 -9.34 20.77 -0.16
CA ILE A 275 -8.84 21.47 -1.35
C ILE A 275 -9.95 21.63 -2.39
N ASP A 276 -10.76 20.59 -2.62
CA ASP A 276 -11.88 20.62 -3.57
C ASP A 276 -12.94 21.64 -3.11
N GLU A 277 -13.31 21.67 -1.83
CA GLU A 277 -14.23 22.67 -1.25
C GLU A 277 -13.70 24.11 -1.35
N ILE A 278 -12.41 24.30 -1.11
CA ILE A 278 -11.74 25.61 -1.21
C ILE A 278 -11.72 26.10 -2.66
N ASN A 279 -11.45 25.21 -3.62
CA ASN A 279 -11.46 25.56 -5.04
C ASN A 279 -12.83 26.04 -5.52
N GLU A 280 -13.92 25.46 -4.99
CA GLU A 280 -15.27 25.92 -5.28
C GLU A 280 -15.57 27.29 -4.65
N GLU A 281 -15.12 27.53 -3.42
CA GLU A 281 -15.39 28.78 -2.70
C GLU A 281 -14.57 29.96 -3.23
N ILE A 282 -13.27 29.76 -3.51
CA ILE A 282 -12.43 30.82 -4.11
C ILE A 282 -12.94 31.23 -5.50
N ALA A 283 -13.55 30.30 -6.25
CA ALA A 283 -14.14 30.59 -7.54
C ALA A 283 -15.40 31.46 -7.45
N THR A 284 -16.10 31.47 -6.31
CA THR A 284 -17.37 32.18 -6.12
C THR A 284 -17.22 33.50 -5.35
N THR A 285 -16.11 33.70 -4.61
CA THR A 285 -15.88 34.89 -3.80
C THR A 285 -15.23 35.96 -4.66
N LEU A 286 -15.93 37.08 -4.87
CA LEU A 286 -15.37 38.27 -5.50
C LEU A 286 -14.21 38.79 -4.66
N GLU A 287 -13.08 39.07 -5.30
CA GLU A 287 -11.80 39.48 -4.74
C GLU A 287 -11.94 40.69 -3.79
N GLN A 288 -12.01 40.41 -2.49
CA GLN A 288 -11.62 41.40 -1.50
C GLN A 288 -10.33 40.87 -0.87
N GLU A 289 -9.22 41.48 -1.24
CA GLU A 289 -7.91 41.31 -0.59
C GLU A 289 -7.96 41.95 0.80
N GLU A 290 -8.53 41.25 1.77
CA GLU A 290 -8.28 41.62 3.18
C GLU A 290 -7.05 40.82 3.63
N ASP A 291 -6.01 41.57 4.06
CA ASP A 291 -4.83 41.01 4.70
C ASP A 291 -5.26 40.26 5.98
N PHE A 292 -5.00 38.99 6.06
CA PHE A 292 -5.29 38.17 7.22
C PHE A 292 -4.10 38.16 8.19
N GLU A 293 -4.36 38.39 9.48
CA GLU A 293 -3.38 38.29 10.56
C GLU A 293 -3.80 37.21 11.55
N TYR A 294 -2.83 36.42 12.07
CA TYR A 294 -3.08 35.37 13.04
C TYR A 294 -3.66 35.93 14.33
N ALA A 295 -4.69 35.31 14.85
CA ALA A 295 -5.31 35.72 16.11
C ALA A 295 -4.41 35.48 17.33
N GLY A 296 -3.55 34.46 17.27
CA GLY A 296 -2.61 34.10 18.32
C GLY A 296 -3.28 33.73 19.65
N VAL A 297 -4.49 33.17 19.59
CA VAL A 297 -5.29 32.80 20.75
C VAL A 297 -5.62 31.31 20.70
N PRO A 298 -5.38 30.57 21.79
CA PRO A 298 -5.75 29.15 21.86
C PRO A 298 -7.24 28.96 21.58
N GLN A 299 -7.56 27.97 20.71
CA GLN A 299 -8.93 27.60 20.41
C GLN A 299 -9.31 26.29 21.09
N ALA A 300 -10.56 26.18 21.52
CA ALA A 300 -11.07 24.97 22.11
C ALA A 300 -11.10 23.84 21.07
N LYS A 301 -10.75 22.64 21.50
CA LYS A 301 -10.80 21.44 20.69
C LYS A 301 -12.25 21.05 20.42
N GLU A 302 -12.60 20.80 19.17
CA GLU A 302 -13.90 20.23 18.81
C GLU A 302 -13.88 18.71 19.03
N GLU A 303 -15.04 18.15 19.42
CA GLU A 303 -15.19 16.72 19.53
C GLU A 303 -15.10 16.07 18.13
N PRO A 304 -14.32 14.98 17.98
CA PRO A 304 -14.24 14.29 16.70
C PRO A 304 -15.58 13.64 16.36
N THR A 305 -15.91 13.62 15.08
CA THR A 305 -17.00 12.80 14.56
C THR A 305 -16.50 11.39 14.29
N TYR A 306 -17.43 10.41 14.28
CA TYR A 306 -17.09 9.04 13.96
C TYR A 306 -17.73 8.64 12.64
N THR A 307 -16.92 8.40 11.65
CA THR A 307 -17.36 7.91 10.34
C THR A 307 -16.81 6.52 10.13
N ASN A 308 -17.67 5.53 9.99
CA ASN A 308 -17.28 4.10 9.85
C ASN A 308 -16.39 3.59 11.00
N GLY A 309 -16.63 4.04 12.24
CA GLY A 309 -15.86 3.65 13.42
C GLY A 309 -14.50 4.35 13.56
N ARG A 310 -14.21 5.37 12.75
CA ARG A 310 -12.99 6.18 12.80
C ARG A 310 -13.27 7.56 13.35
N LYS A 311 -12.35 8.07 14.14
CA LYS A 311 -12.31 9.48 14.53
C LYS A 311 -11.99 10.32 13.29
N VAL A 312 -12.81 11.32 13.01
CA VAL A 312 -12.57 12.31 11.96
C VAL A 312 -12.63 13.68 12.60
N TYR A 313 -11.55 14.41 12.54
CA TYR A 313 -11.47 15.79 12.99
C TYR A 313 -11.93 16.70 11.85
N LYS A 314 -12.88 17.57 12.18
CA LYS A 314 -13.40 18.54 11.22
C LYS A 314 -12.31 19.52 10.83
N ARG A 315 -12.25 19.87 9.56
CA ARG A 315 -11.41 20.92 9.01
C ARG A 315 -12.28 22.11 8.66
N ASP A 316 -11.87 23.28 9.13
CA ASP A 316 -12.57 24.51 8.81
C ASP A 316 -11.95 25.15 7.55
N LYS A 317 -12.68 25.08 6.43
CA LYS A 317 -12.23 25.65 5.16
C LYS A 317 -11.93 27.14 5.22
N LYS A 318 -12.61 27.90 6.10
CA LYS A 318 -12.35 29.33 6.28
C LYS A 318 -10.95 29.57 6.86
N LYS A 319 -10.53 28.75 7.84
CA LYS A 319 -9.18 28.79 8.40
C LYS A 319 -8.14 28.46 7.34
N ALA A 320 -8.40 27.44 6.54
CA ALA A 320 -7.51 27.06 5.45
C ALA A 320 -7.39 28.19 4.40
N ILE A 321 -8.49 28.82 3.99
CA ILE A 321 -8.48 29.99 3.10
C ILE A 321 -7.70 31.15 3.72
N ASN A 322 -7.89 31.43 5.01
CA ASN A 322 -7.16 32.49 5.73
C ASN A 322 -5.65 32.22 5.71
N ALA A 323 -5.23 30.98 5.97
CA ALA A 323 -3.82 30.58 5.92
C ALA A 323 -3.22 30.76 4.50
N LEU A 324 -3.96 30.38 3.45
CA LEU A 324 -3.54 30.62 2.06
C LEU A 324 -3.41 32.12 1.74
N LYS A 325 -4.36 32.95 2.20
CA LYS A 325 -4.29 34.43 2.05
C LYS A 325 -3.08 35.01 2.79
N LYS A 326 -2.82 34.55 4.03
CA LYS A 326 -1.64 34.99 4.80
C LYS A 326 -0.33 34.70 4.06
N ALA A 327 -0.25 33.52 3.41
CA ALA A 327 0.88 33.14 2.57
C ALA A 327 0.86 33.80 1.18
N LYS A 328 -0.14 34.65 0.87
CA LYS A 328 -0.36 35.26 -0.45
C LYS A 328 -0.43 34.24 -1.58
N HIS A 329 -1.03 33.09 -1.30
CA HIS A 329 -1.12 31.95 -2.22
C HIS A 329 0.25 31.51 -2.80
N LYS A 330 1.32 31.64 -2.02
CA LYS A 330 2.66 31.19 -2.37
C LYS A 330 3.05 29.97 -1.55
N CYS A 331 3.98 29.17 -2.06
CA CYS A 331 4.55 28.05 -1.32
C CYS A 331 5.43 28.57 -0.17
N GLU A 332 5.16 28.15 1.06
CA GLU A 332 5.92 28.59 2.23
C GLU A 332 7.29 27.90 2.38
N VAL A 333 7.54 26.82 1.62
CA VAL A 333 8.89 26.22 1.53
C VAL A 333 9.81 27.12 0.68
N ASP A 334 9.30 27.59 -0.45
CA ASP A 334 9.99 28.54 -1.32
C ASP A 334 8.95 29.28 -2.18
N SER A 335 8.89 30.60 -2.06
CA SER A 335 7.93 31.46 -2.77
C SER A 335 8.09 31.44 -4.30
N GLU A 336 9.23 30.98 -4.79
CA GLU A 336 9.56 30.89 -6.22
C GLU A 336 9.22 29.52 -6.82
N HIS A 337 8.68 28.59 -6.02
CA HIS A 337 8.22 27.31 -6.55
C HIS A 337 7.15 27.51 -7.63
N PRO A 338 7.26 26.86 -8.76
CA PRO A 338 6.30 27.00 -9.85
C PRO A 338 4.92 26.53 -9.45
N THR A 339 3.92 27.38 -9.67
CA THR A 339 2.51 27.07 -9.53
C THR A 339 1.76 27.55 -10.76
N PHE A 340 0.52 27.12 -10.91
CA PHE A 340 -0.37 27.61 -11.95
C PHE A 340 -1.47 28.50 -11.35
N ILE A 341 -2.14 29.27 -12.19
CA ILE A 341 -3.28 30.08 -11.75
C ILE A 341 -4.51 29.17 -11.61
N ARG A 342 -5.25 29.32 -10.50
CA ARG A 342 -6.51 28.57 -10.27
C ARG A 342 -7.52 28.82 -11.39
N LYS A 343 -8.28 27.76 -11.75
CA LYS A 343 -9.31 27.84 -12.75
C LYS A 343 -10.38 28.80 -12.36
N ASN A 344 -10.84 29.75 -12.63
CA ASN A 344 -11.86 30.71 -12.19
C ASN A 344 -11.43 31.70 -11.10
N SER A 345 -10.12 31.93 -10.99
CA SER A 345 -9.54 32.90 -10.05
C SER A 345 -8.27 33.51 -10.65
N SER A 346 -7.81 34.65 -10.14
CA SER A 346 -6.52 35.25 -10.49
C SER A 346 -5.39 34.75 -9.57
N GLN A 347 -5.71 33.96 -8.54
CA GLN A 347 -4.76 33.54 -7.51
C GLN A 347 -3.92 32.33 -7.94
N PRO A 348 -2.63 32.28 -7.57
CA PRO A 348 -1.81 31.10 -7.73
C PRO A 348 -2.38 29.89 -6.98
N TYR A 349 -2.14 28.69 -7.52
CA TYR A 349 -2.60 27.46 -6.91
C TYR A 349 -1.62 27.01 -5.84
N THR A 350 -2.07 26.98 -4.59
CA THR A 350 -1.41 26.29 -3.47
C THR A 350 -2.43 25.50 -2.68
N GLU A 351 -1.97 24.53 -1.93
CA GLU A 351 -2.74 23.59 -1.15
C GLU A 351 -2.49 23.83 0.34
N PRO A 352 -3.54 23.93 1.18
CA PRO A 352 -3.37 24.01 2.62
C PRO A 352 -2.95 22.66 3.17
N HIS A 353 -2.07 22.67 4.16
CA HIS A 353 -1.60 21.46 4.83
C HIS A 353 -1.43 21.74 6.33
N HIS A 354 -1.95 20.85 7.19
CA HIS A 354 -1.74 20.95 8.63
C HIS A 354 -0.32 20.48 8.96
N LEU A 355 0.56 21.38 9.38
CA LEU A 355 1.95 21.05 9.73
C LEU A 355 2.03 20.00 10.85
N ILE A 356 1.17 20.12 11.85
CA ILE A 356 0.92 19.06 12.83
C ILE A 356 -0.37 18.39 12.42
N PRO A 357 -0.33 17.12 11.97
CA PRO A 357 -1.50 16.43 11.45
C PRO A 357 -2.63 16.33 12.48
N LEU A 358 -3.88 16.53 12.04
CA LEU A 358 -5.05 16.51 12.94
C LEU A 358 -5.27 15.15 13.61
N GLY A 359 -4.76 14.06 13.04
CA GLY A 359 -4.78 12.74 13.65
C GLY A 359 -4.13 12.70 15.04
N PHE A 360 -3.20 13.62 15.32
CA PHE A 360 -2.56 13.73 16.63
C PHE A 360 -3.28 14.65 17.63
N SER A 361 -4.50 15.14 17.32
CA SER A 361 -5.26 16.04 18.18
C SER A 361 -5.45 15.52 19.61
N ASP A 362 -5.46 14.23 19.82
CA ASP A 362 -5.58 13.64 21.18
C ASP A 362 -4.38 13.94 22.08
N ARG A 363 -3.23 14.35 21.52
CA ARG A 363 -2.02 14.71 22.28
C ARG A 363 -2.01 16.17 22.76
N PHE A 364 -3.01 16.97 22.38
CA PHE A 364 -3.06 18.40 22.67
C PHE A 364 -4.37 18.76 23.38
N ASP A 365 -4.32 19.77 24.24
CA ASP A 365 -5.48 20.28 24.95
C ASP A 365 -6.25 21.35 24.15
N VAL A 366 -5.64 21.84 23.07
CA VAL A 366 -6.17 22.86 22.16
C VAL A 366 -6.41 22.31 20.77
N SER A 367 -7.19 23.04 19.96
CA SER A 367 -7.44 22.66 18.56
C SER A 367 -6.16 22.74 17.73
N LEU A 368 -5.90 21.70 16.93
CA LEU A 368 -4.87 21.73 15.89
C LEU A 368 -5.39 22.36 14.58
N ASP A 369 -6.71 22.48 14.41
CA ASP A 369 -7.31 23.17 13.26
C ASP A 369 -7.34 24.67 13.52
N VAL A 370 -6.19 25.30 13.36
CA VAL A 370 -5.95 26.76 13.52
C VAL A 370 -5.04 27.23 12.39
N GLU A 371 -5.19 28.49 12.00
CA GLU A 371 -4.44 29.08 10.89
C GLU A 371 -2.92 29.00 11.10
N GLU A 372 -2.47 29.12 12.34
CA GLU A 372 -1.06 29.02 12.74
C GLU A 372 -0.45 27.64 12.43
N ASN A 373 -1.28 26.59 12.42
CA ASN A 373 -0.87 25.23 12.09
C ASN A 373 -1.05 24.86 10.61
N ILE A 374 -1.68 25.71 9.80
CA ILE A 374 -1.91 25.46 8.39
C ILE A 374 -0.86 26.20 7.56
N VAL A 375 -0.14 25.47 6.70
CA VAL A 375 0.85 26.00 5.77
C VAL A 375 0.34 25.94 4.33
N SER A 376 0.77 26.90 3.52
CA SER A 376 0.46 26.98 2.09
C SER A 376 1.58 26.33 1.28
N LEU A 377 1.29 25.29 0.52
CA LEU A 377 2.29 24.53 -0.22
C LEU A 377 1.95 24.43 -1.71
N CYS A 378 2.96 24.44 -2.59
CA CYS A 378 2.73 23.97 -3.95
C CYS A 378 2.46 22.47 -3.96
N SER A 379 1.78 21.96 -4.99
CA SER A 379 1.43 20.54 -5.07
C SER A 379 2.63 19.59 -4.93
N ASN A 380 3.82 20.02 -5.39
CA ASN A 380 5.01 19.20 -5.25
C ASN A 380 5.46 19.07 -3.77
N CYS A 381 5.54 20.18 -3.04
CA CYS A 381 5.91 20.16 -1.61
C CYS A 381 4.84 19.47 -0.76
N HIS A 382 3.55 19.67 -1.06
CA HIS A 382 2.45 18.99 -0.39
C HIS A 382 2.54 17.47 -0.56
N ASN A 383 2.67 17.01 -1.80
CA ASN A 383 2.86 15.58 -2.08
C ASN A 383 4.18 15.04 -1.51
N GLN A 384 5.24 15.86 -1.44
CA GLN A 384 6.50 15.44 -0.84
C GLN A 384 6.37 15.17 0.65
N LEU A 385 5.60 15.98 1.41
CA LEU A 385 5.34 15.72 2.83
C LEU A 385 4.57 14.40 3.04
N HIS A 386 3.63 14.07 2.15
CA HIS A 386 2.85 12.82 2.26
C HIS A 386 3.58 11.57 1.73
N TYR A 387 4.45 11.71 0.72
CA TYR A 387 4.99 10.56 -0.03
C TYR A 387 6.51 10.58 -0.18
N GLY A 388 7.17 11.69 0.18
CA GLY A 388 8.62 11.85 0.01
C GLY A 388 9.40 11.10 1.08
N ARG A 389 10.60 10.61 0.71
CA ARG A 389 11.55 10.01 1.65
C ARG A 389 12.28 11.07 2.47
N ASP A 390 12.72 12.15 1.81
CA ASP A 390 13.61 13.16 2.38
C ASP A 390 12.82 14.42 2.72
N ILE A 391 12.00 14.36 3.78
CA ILE A 391 11.09 15.43 4.19
C ILE A 391 11.62 16.24 5.39
N ARG A 392 12.66 15.77 6.08
CA ARG A 392 13.19 16.40 7.30
C ARG A 392 13.51 17.86 7.10
N ASN A 393 14.18 18.21 6.02
CA ASN A 393 14.58 19.61 5.76
C ASN A 393 13.35 20.52 5.57
N ILE A 394 12.29 20.02 4.93
CA ILE A 394 11.04 20.77 4.74
C ILE A 394 10.32 20.94 6.08
N LEU A 395 10.21 19.88 6.86
CA LEU A 395 9.58 19.92 8.19
C LEU A 395 10.32 20.86 9.14
N GLU A 396 11.65 20.77 9.21
CA GLU A 396 12.47 21.65 10.02
C GLU A 396 12.31 23.13 9.61
N TYR A 397 12.30 23.39 8.31
CA TYR A 397 12.13 24.73 7.78
C TYR A 397 10.76 25.31 8.16
N LEU A 398 9.68 24.58 7.91
CA LEU A 398 8.31 24.99 8.23
C LEU A 398 8.10 25.12 9.76
N TYR A 399 8.64 24.19 10.53
CA TYR A 399 8.59 24.24 11.98
C TYR A 399 9.24 25.50 12.54
N ASN A 400 10.43 25.83 12.07
CA ASN A 400 11.15 27.03 12.52
C ASN A 400 10.40 28.33 12.20
N GLN A 401 9.64 28.36 11.11
CA GLN A 401 8.79 29.50 10.77
C GLN A 401 7.53 29.57 11.63
N ARG A 402 7.00 28.42 12.08
CA ARG A 402 5.71 28.34 12.75
C ARG A 402 5.80 28.22 14.27
N LYS A 403 6.94 27.85 14.83
CA LYS A 403 7.13 27.55 16.25
C LYS A 403 6.55 28.62 17.17
N GLU A 404 6.90 29.89 16.98
CA GLU A 404 6.44 30.98 17.84
C GLU A 404 4.92 31.22 17.74
N PHE A 405 4.33 30.98 16.58
CA PHE A 405 2.88 31.09 16.37
C PHE A 405 2.14 29.92 17.01
N LEU A 406 2.66 28.70 16.87
CA LEU A 406 2.12 27.50 17.51
C LEU A 406 2.13 27.65 19.05
N GLU A 407 3.25 28.12 19.62
CA GLU A 407 3.36 28.36 21.05
C GLU A 407 2.32 29.38 21.55
N LYS A 408 2.05 30.48 20.80
CA LYS A 408 1.02 31.48 21.16
C LYS A 408 -0.39 30.87 21.22
N VAL A 409 -0.71 29.93 20.39
CA VAL A 409 -2.02 29.24 20.41
C VAL A 409 -2.05 27.98 21.29
N GLY A 410 -1.02 27.82 22.15
CA GLY A 410 -0.96 26.72 23.12
C GLY A 410 -0.53 25.36 22.56
N ILE A 411 -0.04 25.32 21.33
CA ILE A 411 0.47 24.09 20.71
C ILE A 411 1.97 23.98 21.01
N MET A 412 2.29 23.17 22.01
CA MET A 412 3.68 22.96 22.45
C MET A 412 4.22 21.65 21.86
N ILE A 413 5.18 21.76 20.95
CA ILE A 413 5.79 20.62 20.25
C ILE A 413 7.26 20.87 20.01
N THR A 414 8.08 19.82 20.02
CA THR A 414 9.48 19.88 19.59
C THR A 414 9.61 19.47 18.12
N LEU A 415 10.71 19.86 17.49
CA LEU A 415 11.03 19.38 16.13
C LEU A 415 11.13 17.85 16.05
N GLN A 416 11.64 17.22 17.13
CA GLN A 416 11.74 15.77 17.20
C GLN A 416 10.36 15.11 17.25
N ASP A 417 9.41 15.67 18.00
CA ASP A 417 8.02 15.18 18.01
C ASP A 417 7.38 15.29 16.62
N LEU A 418 7.66 16.40 15.91
CA LEU A 418 7.17 16.58 14.54
C LEU A 418 7.76 15.52 13.59
N PHE A 419 9.05 15.23 13.67
CA PHE A 419 9.67 14.17 12.89
C PHE A 419 9.04 12.80 13.19
N GLU A 420 8.75 12.51 14.46
CA GLU A 420 8.07 11.26 14.85
C GLU A 420 6.66 11.16 14.26
N MET A 421 5.90 12.26 14.20
CA MET A 421 4.57 12.30 13.59
C MET A 421 4.59 11.99 12.09
N TYR A 422 5.69 12.32 11.40
CA TYR A 422 5.88 12.05 9.98
C TYR A 422 6.73 10.81 9.68
N ASN A 423 7.21 10.09 10.70
CA ASN A 423 8.20 9.02 10.58
C ASN A 423 9.46 9.45 9.80
N ALA A 424 9.88 10.66 9.97
CA ALA A 424 10.97 11.27 9.22
C ALA A 424 12.33 11.13 9.93
#